data_6318f6153b6d850593c509e43b903bd5
#
_entry.id   6318f6153b6d850593c509e43b903bd5
#
_cell.length_a   1.000
_cell.length_b   1.000
_cell.length_c   1.000
_cell.angle_alpha   90.00
_cell.angle_beta   90.00
_cell.angle_gamma   90.00
#
_symmetry.space_group_name_H-M   'P 1'
#
loop_
_entity.id
_entity.type
_entity.pdbx_description
1 polymer ?
#
loop_
_entity_poly.entity_id
_entity_poly.type
_entity_poly.pdbx_seq_one_letter_code
_entity_poly.pdbx_strand_id
1 'polypeptide(L)'
;MKLPRRNFLHLAAGAAALPAMSRIARAQAYPTRPVRIIVAYATGGPNDLFARLIGQWLSERLGQQFIVEHRAGAGGTIGTEATVRAPADGHTLLLASTGNTIGTSLYDKLNYNFTRDIAPVAKIADATGVMEVHPSVPARSVPDLISHAKANPAKISMASAGNGTFQHVSGELFKMIAGINMTHVPYRGAGPALIDLVGGQVQIMFDTLPSSIEHIRAGKLRPLAVTAAMRSEALPDVPTVGDFLAGYESTAWWGIGAPKSTPAEIVLRLNKEINAGLADPKMKARFSELGVVPAPMSPADFGKMIADETEKWGKVVKFTGIKAD
;
A
#
# COMPACT_ATOMS: atom_id res chain seq x y z
N MET A 1 -34.46 47.16 57.78
CA MET A 1 -33.67 47.83 56.75
C MET A 1 -34.14 47.31 55.39
N LYS A 2 -34.86 48.14 54.60
CA LYS A 2 -35.33 47.76 53.25
C LYS A 2 -34.28 48.26 52.25
N LEU A 3 -33.59 47.36 51.55
CA LEU A 3 -32.69 47.73 50.47
C LEU A 3 -33.47 48.33 49.29
N PRO A 4 -33.02 49.47 48.73
CA PRO A 4 -33.73 50.11 47.64
C PRO A 4 -33.68 49.27 46.38
N ARG A 5 -34.85 49.09 45.74
CA ARG A 5 -35.05 48.31 44.47
C ARG A 5 -34.03 48.62 43.36
N ARG A 6 -33.39 49.77 43.39
CA ARG A 6 -32.41 50.24 42.43
C ARG A 6 -31.10 49.43 42.49
N ASN A 7 -30.69 48.96 43.68
CA ASN A 7 -29.47 48.18 43.87
C ASN A 7 -29.65 46.71 43.45
N PHE A 8 -30.87 46.22 43.43
CA PHE A 8 -31.20 44.85 42.97
C PHE A 8 -31.09 44.75 41.44
N LEU A 9 -31.45 45.82 40.68
CA LEU A 9 -31.35 45.89 39.24
C LEU A 9 -29.89 45.99 38.75
N HIS A 10 -29.00 46.62 39.50
CA HIS A 10 -27.59 46.68 39.16
C HIS A 10 -26.86 45.35 39.42
N LEU A 11 -27.28 44.57 40.42
CA LEU A 11 -26.76 43.23 40.66
C LEU A 11 -27.25 42.21 39.62
N ALA A 12 -28.48 42.32 39.15
CA ALA A 12 -29.03 41.46 38.10
C ALA A 12 -28.40 41.77 36.72
N ALA A 13 -28.03 43.00 36.40
CA ALA A 13 -27.34 43.39 35.17
C ALA A 13 -25.87 42.93 35.15
N GLY A 14 -25.21 42.85 36.31
CA GLY A 14 -23.85 42.32 36.42
C GLY A 14 -23.74 40.81 36.28
N ALA A 15 -24.78 40.05 36.60
CA ALA A 15 -24.81 38.61 36.43
C ALA A 15 -25.10 38.13 34.98
N ALA A 16 -25.66 39.03 34.15
CA ALA A 16 -25.93 38.74 32.74
C ALA A 16 -24.71 38.98 31.80
N ALA A 17 -23.63 39.55 32.33
CA ALA A 17 -22.40 39.84 31.60
C ALA A 17 -21.28 38.82 31.94
N LEU A 18 -21.63 37.57 32.29
CA LEU A 18 -20.69 36.48 32.12
C LEU A 18 -20.41 36.39 30.64
N PRO A 19 -19.18 36.67 30.17
CA PRO A 19 -18.85 36.45 28.77
C PRO A 19 -19.19 34.99 28.54
N ALA A 20 -20.05 34.72 27.58
CA ALA A 20 -20.00 33.47 26.86
C ALA A 20 -18.56 33.37 26.37
N MET A 21 -17.68 32.83 27.22
CA MET A 21 -16.41 32.32 26.74
C MET A 21 -16.82 31.28 25.73
N SER A 22 -17.00 31.75 24.49
CA SER A 22 -16.95 30.93 23.33
C SER A 22 -15.75 30.05 23.61
N ARG A 23 -15.97 28.79 23.92
CA ARG A 23 -14.95 27.76 23.80
C ARG A 23 -14.56 27.90 22.33
N ILE A 24 -13.58 28.76 22.05
CA ILE A 24 -12.78 28.66 20.87
C ILE A 24 -12.28 27.22 21.02
N ALA A 25 -12.98 26.30 20.36
CA ALA A 25 -12.49 24.96 20.17
C ALA A 25 -11.15 25.19 19.45
N ARG A 26 -10.08 25.32 20.24
CA ARG A 26 -8.74 25.21 19.72
C ARG A 26 -8.79 23.88 19.04
N ALA A 27 -8.84 23.89 17.71
CA ALA A 27 -8.63 22.69 16.91
C ALA A 27 -7.41 22.04 17.52
N GLN A 28 -7.64 20.93 18.23
CA GLN A 28 -6.61 20.29 19.04
C GLN A 28 -5.47 20.00 18.06
N ALA A 29 -4.29 20.57 18.31
CA ALA A 29 -3.21 20.55 17.33
C ALA A 29 -2.87 19.08 17.05
N TYR A 30 -3.39 18.52 15.96
CA TYR A 30 -3.08 17.18 15.54
C TYR A 30 -1.68 17.15 14.88
N PRO A 31 -0.86 16.12 15.14
CA PRO A 31 -1.02 15.09 16.16
C PRO A 31 -0.59 15.56 17.55
N THR A 32 -1.25 15.08 18.62
CA THR A 32 -0.94 15.42 20.02
C THR A 32 -0.04 14.41 20.71
N ARG A 33 0.15 13.25 20.08
CA ARG A 33 0.93 12.11 20.55
C ARG A 33 1.44 11.30 19.34
N PRO A 34 2.35 10.34 19.52
CA PRO A 34 2.84 9.51 18.43
C PRO A 34 1.70 8.86 17.62
N VAL A 35 1.88 8.81 16.29
CA VAL A 35 0.97 8.19 15.33
C VAL A 35 1.56 6.85 14.89
N ARG A 36 0.74 5.81 14.84
CA ARG A 36 1.14 4.49 14.34
C ARG A 36 0.76 4.36 12.88
N ILE A 37 1.69 3.90 12.06
CA ILE A 37 1.42 3.47 10.68
C ILE A 37 1.46 1.95 10.68
N ILE A 38 0.29 1.32 10.57
CA ILE A 38 0.17 -0.13 10.49
C ILE A 38 0.61 -0.58 9.10
N VAL A 39 1.58 -1.48 9.05
CA VAL A 39 2.03 -2.19 7.85
C VAL A 39 1.55 -3.63 7.96
N ALA A 40 0.69 -4.05 7.04
CA ALA A 40 0.02 -5.35 7.07
C ALA A 40 0.91 -6.52 6.61
N TYR A 41 2.22 -6.28 6.42
CA TYR A 41 3.20 -7.24 5.91
C TYR A 41 4.48 -7.21 6.75
N ALA A 42 5.34 -8.24 6.60
CA ALA A 42 6.64 -8.28 7.27
C ALA A 42 7.58 -7.19 6.76
N THR A 43 8.63 -6.92 7.56
CA THR A 43 9.68 -5.93 7.25
C THR A 43 10.45 -6.27 5.96
N GLY A 44 11.10 -5.26 5.37
CA GLY A 44 12.01 -5.42 4.22
C GLY A 44 11.32 -5.45 2.86
N GLY A 45 9.98 -5.34 2.80
CA GLY A 45 9.24 -5.20 1.55
C GLY A 45 8.87 -3.73 1.26
N PRO A 46 8.23 -3.48 0.10
CA PRO A 46 7.92 -2.12 -0.35
C PRO A 46 6.96 -1.38 0.60
N ASN A 47 6.05 -2.09 1.26
CA ASN A 47 5.16 -1.50 2.25
C ASN A 47 5.92 -0.93 3.46
N ASP A 48 6.96 -1.62 3.95
CA ASP A 48 7.83 -1.13 5.02
C ASP A 48 8.62 0.10 4.56
N LEU A 49 9.17 0.05 3.34
CA LEU A 49 9.91 1.15 2.74
C LEU A 49 9.08 2.44 2.68
N PHE A 50 7.87 2.37 2.08
CA PHE A 50 7.02 3.57 1.95
C PHE A 50 6.49 4.06 3.29
N ALA A 51 6.17 3.16 4.23
CA ALA A 51 5.74 3.54 5.57
C ALA A 51 6.84 4.34 6.30
N ARG A 52 8.11 3.92 6.17
CA ARG A 52 9.25 4.63 6.77
C ARG A 52 9.52 5.97 6.10
N LEU A 53 9.52 6.04 4.78
CA LEU A 53 9.74 7.29 4.04
C LEU A 53 8.68 8.35 4.39
N ILE A 54 7.41 7.97 4.34
CA ILE A 54 6.30 8.88 4.66
C ILE A 54 6.25 9.16 6.17
N GLY A 55 6.51 8.15 7.01
CA GLY A 55 6.54 8.32 8.46
C GLY A 55 7.64 9.28 8.93
N GLN A 56 8.84 9.19 8.35
CA GLN A 56 9.92 10.14 8.62
C GLN A 56 9.52 11.55 8.20
N TRP A 57 9.05 11.75 6.97
CA TRP A 57 8.60 13.04 6.48
C TRP A 57 7.54 13.67 7.39
N LEU A 58 6.51 12.91 7.75
CA LEU A 58 5.43 13.39 8.61
C LEU A 58 5.93 13.72 10.03
N SER A 59 6.88 12.93 10.56
CA SER A 59 7.47 13.19 11.88
C SER A 59 8.20 14.53 11.92
N GLU A 60 8.99 14.84 10.89
CA GLU A 60 9.72 16.10 10.75
C GLU A 60 8.78 17.30 10.58
N ARG A 61 7.68 17.12 9.84
CA ARG A 61 6.74 18.18 9.50
C ARG A 61 5.70 18.49 10.58
N LEU A 62 5.28 17.47 11.32
CA LEU A 62 4.16 17.56 12.27
C LEU A 62 4.60 17.51 13.73
N GLY A 63 5.89 17.31 14.01
CA GLY A 63 6.47 17.41 15.35
C GLY A 63 6.11 16.27 16.31
N GLN A 64 5.52 15.17 15.81
CA GLN A 64 5.26 13.93 16.55
C GLN A 64 5.79 12.75 15.77
N GLN A 65 6.20 11.69 16.47
CA GLN A 65 6.72 10.49 15.83
C GLN A 65 5.62 9.74 15.08
N PHE A 66 5.90 9.35 13.82
CA PHE A 66 5.09 8.42 13.04
C PHE A 66 5.80 7.06 13.04
N ILE A 67 5.31 6.14 13.85
CA ILE A 67 5.97 4.87 14.17
C ILE A 67 5.39 3.77 13.29
N VAL A 68 6.24 3.05 12.58
CA VAL A 68 5.84 1.89 11.76
C VAL A 68 5.64 0.68 12.67
N GLU A 69 4.44 0.08 12.60
CA GLU A 69 4.07 -1.13 13.34
C GLU A 69 3.66 -2.24 12.36
N HIS A 70 4.39 -3.37 12.39
CA HIS A 70 4.10 -4.50 11.50
C HIS A 70 3.05 -5.45 12.12
N ARG A 71 1.96 -5.71 11.36
CA ARG A 71 0.92 -6.69 11.70
C ARG A 71 0.67 -7.61 10.50
N ALA A 72 1.65 -8.45 10.22
CA ALA A 72 1.64 -9.32 9.06
C ALA A 72 0.75 -10.56 9.26
N GLY A 73 0.20 -11.06 8.16
CA GLY A 73 -0.54 -12.32 8.10
C GLY A 73 -1.82 -12.25 7.26
N ALA A 74 -2.27 -13.42 6.81
CA ALA A 74 -3.48 -13.60 6.00
C ALA A 74 -3.58 -12.59 4.83
N GLY A 75 -2.53 -12.47 4.02
CA GLY A 75 -2.49 -11.56 2.87
C GLY A 75 -2.67 -10.08 3.20
N GLY A 76 -2.41 -9.67 4.46
CA GLY A 76 -2.57 -8.29 4.94
C GLY A 76 -3.91 -7.99 5.62
N THR A 77 -4.81 -8.97 5.73
CA THR A 77 -6.14 -8.75 6.34
C THR A 77 -6.04 -8.47 7.84
N ILE A 78 -5.08 -9.09 8.56
CA ILE A 78 -4.88 -8.89 10.00
C ILE A 78 -4.54 -7.42 10.31
N GLY A 79 -3.58 -6.84 9.62
CA GLY A 79 -3.18 -5.44 9.82
C GLY A 79 -4.27 -4.46 9.41
N THR A 80 -4.97 -4.75 8.33
CA THR A 80 -6.09 -3.93 7.84
C THR A 80 -7.24 -3.92 8.86
N GLU A 81 -7.66 -5.08 9.36
CA GLU A 81 -8.71 -5.20 10.39
C GLU A 81 -8.32 -4.47 11.68
N ALA A 82 -7.05 -4.58 12.10
CA ALA A 82 -6.55 -3.87 13.28
C ALA A 82 -6.66 -2.34 13.11
N THR A 83 -6.46 -1.82 11.89
CA THR A 83 -6.65 -0.39 11.61
C THR A 83 -8.13 -0.02 11.60
N VAL A 84 -8.99 -0.81 10.94
CA VAL A 84 -10.44 -0.58 10.92
C VAL A 84 -11.03 -0.47 12.32
N ARG A 85 -10.55 -1.31 13.27
CA ARG A 85 -11.01 -1.33 14.66
C ARG A 85 -10.34 -0.31 15.59
N ALA A 86 -9.36 0.44 15.09
CA ALA A 86 -8.68 1.45 15.88
C ALA A 86 -9.56 2.70 16.10
N PRO A 87 -9.32 3.49 17.17
CA PRO A 87 -9.97 4.78 17.33
C PRO A 87 -9.78 5.68 16.09
N ALA A 88 -10.85 6.33 15.66
CA ALA A 88 -10.87 7.20 14.49
C ALA A 88 -10.38 8.63 14.83
N ASP A 89 -9.27 8.75 15.55
CA ASP A 89 -8.68 10.00 16.01
C ASP A 89 -7.43 10.42 15.23
N GLY A 90 -7.13 9.70 14.14
CA GLY A 90 -5.97 9.93 13.29
C GLY A 90 -4.63 9.40 13.82
N HIS A 91 -4.56 8.84 15.03
CA HIS A 91 -3.32 8.31 15.61
C HIS A 91 -3.03 6.84 15.26
N THR A 92 -3.86 6.24 14.41
CA THR A 92 -3.59 4.95 13.76
C THR A 92 -3.92 5.08 12.27
N LEU A 93 -2.93 4.84 11.43
CA LEU A 93 -3.02 4.90 9.98
C LEU A 93 -2.70 3.51 9.41
N LEU A 94 -3.16 3.24 8.20
CA LEU A 94 -2.82 2.05 7.42
C LEU A 94 -1.92 2.47 6.25
N LEU A 95 -0.81 1.80 6.07
CA LEU A 95 -0.19 1.77 4.75
C LEU A 95 -0.99 0.81 3.87
N ALA A 96 -1.84 1.37 3.05
CA ALA A 96 -2.67 0.67 2.09
C ALA A 96 -1.89 0.36 0.80
N SER A 97 -2.26 -0.71 0.12
CA SER A 97 -1.65 -1.14 -1.14
C SER A 97 -2.65 -1.92 -2.00
N THR A 98 -2.27 -2.25 -3.21
CA THR A 98 -3.05 -3.06 -4.16
C THR A 98 -3.62 -4.33 -3.51
N GLY A 99 -2.89 -4.98 -2.59
CA GLY A 99 -3.37 -6.17 -1.87
C GLY A 99 -4.67 -5.95 -1.08
N ASN A 100 -4.94 -4.73 -0.62
CA ASN A 100 -6.18 -4.43 0.10
C ASN A 100 -7.41 -4.46 -0.83
N THR A 101 -7.27 -4.00 -2.08
CA THR A 101 -8.34 -4.05 -3.10
C THR A 101 -8.56 -5.47 -3.60
N ILE A 102 -7.48 -6.24 -3.82
CA ILE A 102 -7.54 -7.66 -4.20
C ILE A 102 -8.22 -8.47 -3.09
N GLY A 103 -7.79 -8.29 -1.83
CA GLY A 103 -8.29 -9.02 -0.67
C GLY A 103 -9.81 -8.92 -0.50
N THR A 104 -10.41 -7.78 -0.86
CA THR A 104 -11.86 -7.57 -0.80
C THR A 104 -12.63 -8.57 -1.67
N SER A 105 -12.05 -9.02 -2.78
CA SER A 105 -12.68 -9.97 -3.71
C SER A 105 -12.22 -11.40 -3.53
N LEU A 106 -11.08 -11.60 -2.85
CA LEU A 106 -10.47 -12.92 -2.68
C LEU A 106 -10.96 -13.64 -1.42
N TYR A 107 -11.18 -12.90 -0.33
CA TYR A 107 -11.56 -13.47 0.96
C TYR A 107 -13.08 -13.37 1.17
N ASP A 108 -13.78 -14.50 1.18
CA ASP A 108 -15.24 -14.57 1.34
C ASP A 108 -15.74 -14.08 2.71
N LYS A 109 -14.88 -14.14 3.75
CA LYS A 109 -15.26 -13.87 5.14
C LYS A 109 -14.33 -12.84 5.79
N LEU A 110 -14.39 -11.59 5.29
CA LEU A 110 -13.75 -10.47 5.96
C LEU A 110 -14.70 -9.85 6.99
N ASN A 111 -14.18 -9.56 8.19
CA ASN A 111 -14.93 -8.84 9.24
C ASN A 111 -15.00 -7.33 8.98
N TYR A 112 -14.55 -6.87 7.81
CA TYR A 112 -14.55 -5.47 7.38
C TYR A 112 -14.73 -5.40 5.86
N ASN A 113 -15.06 -4.20 5.38
CA ASN A 113 -15.04 -3.87 3.95
C ASN A 113 -14.04 -2.73 3.74
N PHE A 114 -12.98 -2.97 2.97
CA PHE A 114 -11.89 -2.00 2.82
C PHE A 114 -12.36 -0.65 2.28
N THR A 115 -13.20 -0.64 1.24
CA THR A 115 -13.72 0.59 0.62
C THR A 115 -14.70 1.36 1.50
N ARG A 116 -15.43 0.64 2.39
CA ARG A 116 -16.40 1.25 3.30
C ARG A 116 -15.76 1.73 4.60
N ASP A 117 -14.84 0.94 5.16
CA ASP A 117 -14.41 1.07 6.56
C ASP A 117 -13.06 1.79 6.72
N ILE A 118 -12.35 2.06 5.61
CA ILE A 118 -11.13 2.87 5.56
C ILE A 118 -11.41 4.19 4.84
N ALA A 119 -11.07 5.29 5.48
CA ALA A 119 -11.04 6.62 4.87
C ALA A 119 -9.75 6.76 4.04
N PRO A 120 -9.81 7.06 2.73
CA PRO A 120 -8.63 7.36 1.94
C PRO A 120 -8.02 8.68 2.41
N VAL A 121 -6.70 8.70 2.63
CA VAL A 121 -5.97 9.90 3.06
C VAL A 121 -5.15 10.46 1.91
N ALA A 122 -4.21 9.69 1.38
CA ALA A 122 -3.37 10.11 0.26
C ALA A 122 -2.84 8.89 -0.49
N LYS A 123 -2.80 8.95 -1.81
CA LYS A 123 -2.00 8.04 -2.62
C LYS A 123 -0.53 8.49 -2.53
N ILE A 124 0.39 7.53 -2.46
CA ILE A 124 1.82 7.79 -2.38
C ILE A 124 2.44 7.62 -3.76
N ALA A 125 2.26 6.45 -4.36
CA ALA A 125 2.99 6.08 -5.56
C ALA A 125 2.30 4.97 -6.36
N ASP A 126 2.65 4.93 -7.64
CA ASP A 126 2.51 3.77 -8.52
C ASP A 126 3.88 3.16 -8.80
N ALA A 127 3.92 1.85 -8.97
CA ALA A 127 5.10 1.15 -9.45
C ALA A 127 4.71 0.04 -10.42
N THR A 128 5.57 -0.15 -11.41
CA THR A 128 5.52 -1.36 -12.22
C THR A 128 6.04 -2.54 -11.41
N GLY A 129 5.55 -3.72 -11.70
CA GLY A 129 6.15 -4.95 -11.22
C GLY A 129 7.24 -5.43 -12.18
N VAL A 130 8.00 -6.40 -11.70
CA VAL A 130 9.02 -7.11 -12.48
C VAL A 130 8.85 -8.61 -12.30
N MET A 131 8.82 -9.32 -13.41
CA MET A 131 8.95 -10.78 -13.45
C MET A 131 10.44 -11.10 -13.40
N GLU A 132 10.89 -11.68 -12.30
CA GLU A 132 12.30 -11.94 -12.03
C GLU A 132 12.52 -13.38 -11.57
N VAL A 133 13.68 -13.91 -11.90
CA VAL A 133 14.08 -15.27 -11.56
C VAL A 133 15.43 -15.30 -10.85
N HIS A 134 15.65 -16.34 -10.03
CA HIS A 134 16.98 -16.67 -9.54
C HIS A 134 17.89 -17.05 -10.73
N PRO A 135 19.17 -16.63 -10.77
CA PRO A 135 20.08 -16.87 -11.89
C PRO A 135 20.29 -18.35 -12.30
N SER A 136 20.00 -19.29 -11.40
CA SER A 136 20.05 -20.74 -11.72
C SER A 136 18.95 -21.21 -12.65
N VAL A 137 17.86 -20.46 -12.79
CA VAL A 137 16.76 -20.79 -13.73
C VAL A 137 17.28 -20.62 -15.16
N PRO A 138 17.18 -21.65 -16.02
CA PRO A 138 17.70 -21.60 -17.39
C PRO A 138 16.73 -20.85 -18.33
N ALA A 139 16.30 -19.65 -17.94
CA ALA A 139 15.46 -18.75 -18.71
C ALA A 139 16.07 -17.35 -18.73
N ARG A 140 16.16 -16.75 -19.92
CA ARG A 140 16.66 -15.39 -20.13
C ARG A 140 15.61 -14.46 -20.74
N SER A 141 14.46 -15.00 -21.07
CA SER A 141 13.32 -14.30 -21.66
C SER A 141 12.00 -14.91 -21.18
N VAL A 142 10.90 -14.21 -21.43
CA VAL A 142 9.54 -14.73 -21.17
C VAL A 142 9.27 -16.03 -21.93
N PRO A 143 9.56 -16.14 -23.24
CA PRO A 143 9.41 -17.39 -23.98
C PRO A 143 10.24 -18.54 -23.43
N ASP A 144 11.50 -18.29 -22.98
CA ASP A 144 12.33 -19.33 -22.36
C ASP A 144 11.69 -19.87 -21.08
N LEU A 145 11.19 -18.95 -20.23
CA LEU A 145 10.50 -19.34 -18.99
C LEU A 145 9.26 -20.20 -19.29
N ILE A 146 8.44 -19.78 -20.26
CA ILE A 146 7.24 -20.54 -20.65
C ILE A 146 7.61 -21.95 -21.14
N SER A 147 8.64 -22.04 -22.00
CA SER A 147 9.13 -23.31 -22.52
C SER A 147 9.67 -24.22 -21.39
N HIS A 148 10.46 -23.62 -20.47
CA HIS A 148 11.01 -24.34 -19.32
C HIS A 148 9.91 -24.83 -18.38
N ALA A 149 8.89 -24.02 -18.09
CA ALA A 149 7.76 -24.39 -17.24
C ALA A 149 6.89 -25.48 -17.86
N LYS A 150 6.66 -25.44 -19.18
CA LYS A 150 5.94 -26.50 -19.89
C LYS A 150 6.68 -27.85 -19.87
N ALA A 151 8.02 -27.82 -19.97
CA ALA A 151 8.84 -29.01 -19.86
C ALA A 151 8.98 -29.56 -18.44
N ASN A 152 8.72 -28.72 -17.43
CA ASN A 152 8.89 -29.04 -16.01
C ASN A 152 7.64 -28.63 -15.19
N PRO A 153 6.46 -29.20 -15.46
CA PRO A 153 5.23 -28.79 -14.81
C PRO A 153 5.34 -28.91 -13.27
N ALA A 154 4.90 -27.87 -12.56
CA ALA A 154 4.92 -27.75 -11.10
C ALA A 154 6.29 -27.86 -10.41
N LYS A 155 7.41 -27.87 -11.16
CA LYS A 155 8.76 -27.87 -10.58
C LYS A 155 9.32 -26.46 -10.32
N ILE A 156 8.65 -25.42 -10.82
CA ILE A 156 9.02 -24.03 -10.58
C ILE A 156 8.19 -23.52 -9.42
N SER A 157 8.85 -23.09 -8.34
CA SER A 157 8.20 -22.43 -7.20
C SER A 157 8.15 -20.91 -7.41
N MET A 158 6.94 -20.36 -7.38
CA MET A 158 6.66 -18.95 -7.52
C MET A 158 6.37 -18.34 -6.14
N ALA A 159 7.24 -17.46 -5.68
CA ALA A 159 7.06 -16.77 -4.40
C ALA A 159 6.07 -15.62 -4.51
N SER A 160 5.39 -15.32 -3.41
CA SER A 160 4.59 -14.10 -3.24
C SER A 160 4.68 -13.55 -1.82
N ALA A 161 4.24 -12.31 -1.62
CA ALA A 161 4.12 -11.71 -0.30
C ALA A 161 2.92 -12.24 0.53
N GLY A 162 2.24 -13.27 0.00
CA GLY A 162 1.08 -13.93 0.60
C GLY A 162 -0.12 -13.99 -0.35
N ASN A 163 -1.12 -14.78 0.02
CA ASN A 163 -2.34 -14.94 -0.77
C ASN A 163 -3.06 -13.60 -0.96
N GLY A 164 -3.50 -13.28 -2.18
CA GLY A 164 -4.18 -12.03 -2.52
C GLY A 164 -3.28 -10.79 -2.58
N THR A 165 -1.97 -10.95 -2.55
CA THR A 165 -1.05 -9.85 -2.80
C THR A 165 -0.87 -9.60 -4.30
N PHE A 166 -0.34 -8.42 -4.66
CA PHE A 166 0.02 -8.09 -6.03
C PHE A 166 0.86 -9.20 -6.67
N GLN A 167 1.89 -9.69 -5.98
CA GLN A 167 2.80 -10.72 -6.48
C GLN A 167 2.07 -12.02 -6.81
N HIS A 168 1.14 -12.44 -5.93
CA HIS A 168 0.35 -13.64 -6.16
C HIS A 168 -0.52 -13.51 -7.42
N VAL A 169 -1.34 -12.45 -7.46
CA VAL A 169 -2.34 -12.29 -8.54
C VAL A 169 -1.67 -12.02 -9.88
N SER A 170 -0.56 -11.27 -9.91
CA SER A 170 0.23 -11.06 -11.13
C SER A 170 0.80 -12.37 -11.69
N GLY A 171 1.30 -13.23 -10.80
CA GLY A 171 1.81 -14.55 -11.19
C GLY A 171 0.72 -15.51 -11.65
N GLU A 172 -0.44 -15.53 -10.99
CA GLU A 172 -1.56 -16.36 -11.40
C GLU A 172 -2.15 -15.92 -12.75
N LEU A 173 -2.24 -14.59 -12.98
CA LEU A 173 -2.62 -14.04 -14.28
C LEU A 173 -1.65 -14.51 -15.38
N PHE A 174 -0.33 -14.46 -15.10
CA PHE A 174 0.68 -14.94 -16.03
C PHE A 174 0.52 -16.44 -16.31
N LYS A 175 0.40 -17.28 -15.27
CA LYS A 175 0.21 -18.73 -15.42
C LYS A 175 -0.98 -19.05 -16.33
N MET A 176 -2.08 -18.36 -16.12
CA MET A 176 -3.31 -18.58 -16.86
C MET A 176 -3.17 -18.17 -18.34
N ILE A 177 -2.65 -16.97 -18.63
CA ILE A 177 -2.50 -16.48 -20.03
C ILE A 177 -1.46 -17.33 -20.78
N ALA A 178 -0.35 -17.69 -20.11
CA ALA A 178 0.71 -18.50 -20.71
C ALA A 178 0.36 -19.99 -20.82
N GLY A 179 -0.69 -20.47 -20.16
CA GLY A 179 -1.08 -21.88 -20.12
C GLY A 179 0.00 -22.77 -19.48
N ILE A 180 0.56 -22.31 -18.34
CA ILE A 180 1.62 -23.02 -17.58
C ILE A 180 1.21 -23.25 -16.14
N ASN A 181 1.91 -24.17 -15.46
CA ASN A 181 1.73 -24.43 -14.04
C ASN A 181 3.04 -24.16 -13.28
N MET A 182 2.92 -23.40 -12.17
CA MET A 182 3.99 -23.14 -11.20
C MET A 182 3.40 -23.30 -9.80
N THR A 183 4.17 -23.87 -8.88
CA THR A 183 3.75 -24.02 -7.49
C THR A 183 3.82 -22.68 -6.76
N HIS A 184 2.71 -22.17 -6.26
CA HIS A 184 2.68 -20.95 -5.47
C HIS A 184 3.18 -21.21 -4.04
N VAL A 185 4.12 -20.35 -3.56
CA VAL A 185 4.69 -20.38 -2.21
C VAL A 185 4.43 -19.02 -1.55
N PRO A 186 3.41 -18.93 -0.67
CA PRO A 186 3.07 -17.68 -0.01
C PRO A 186 3.98 -17.40 1.20
N TYR A 187 4.44 -16.15 1.32
CA TYR A 187 5.19 -15.63 2.46
C TYR A 187 4.37 -14.60 3.24
N ARG A 188 4.87 -14.14 4.39
CA ARG A 188 4.21 -13.07 5.18
C ARG A 188 4.60 -11.65 4.75
N GLY A 189 5.13 -11.49 3.53
CA GLY A 189 5.57 -10.23 2.95
C GLY A 189 6.65 -10.44 1.89
N ALA A 190 6.97 -9.41 1.10
CA ALA A 190 7.96 -9.49 0.03
C ALA A 190 9.41 -9.69 0.57
N GLY A 191 9.75 -9.11 1.74
CA GLY A 191 11.08 -9.24 2.33
C GLY A 191 11.53 -10.69 2.51
N PRO A 192 10.82 -11.53 3.28
CA PRO A 192 11.18 -12.95 3.42
C PRO A 192 11.11 -13.74 2.10
N ALA A 193 10.18 -13.40 1.19
CA ALA A 193 10.10 -14.02 -0.13
C ALA A 193 11.35 -13.74 -0.98
N LEU A 194 11.85 -12.50 -0.96
CA LEU A 194 13.08 -12.10 -1.65
C LEU A 194 14.32 -12.77 -1.09
N ILE A 195 14.41 -12.97 0.22
CA ILE A 195 15.53 -13.69 0.84
C ILE A 195 15.62 -15.09 0.24
N ASP A 196 14.50 -15.81 0.17
CA ASP A 196 14.45 -17.17 -0.38
C ASP A 196 14.64 -17.20 -1.89
N LEU A 197 14.16 -16.19 -2.62
CA LEU A 197 14.40 -16.06 -4.06
C LEU A 197 15.89 -15.82 -4.37
N VAL A 198 16.53 -14.90 -3.65
CA VAL A 198 17.99 -14.63 -3.78
C VAL A 198 18.81 -15.85 -3.35
N GLY A 199 18.31 -16.61 -2.37
CA GLY A 199 18.92 -17.87 -1.92
C GLY A 199 18.63 -19.08 -2.81
N GLY A 200 17.79 -18.93 -3.88
CA GLY A 200 17.45 -20.01 -4.82
C GLY A 200 16.48 -21.06 -4.26
N GLN A 201 15.88 -20.84 -3.09
CA GLN A 201 14.89 -21.75 -2.49
C GLN A 201 13.58 -21.75 -3.29
N VAL A 202 13.25 -20.62 -3.90
CA VAL A 202 12.18 -20.44 -4.88
C VAL A 202 12.77 -19.89 -6.17
N GLN A 203 12.09 -20.09 -7.31
CA GLN A 203 12.69 -19.86 -8.61
C GLN A 203 12.30 -18.55 -9.26
N ILE A 204 11.08 -18.06 -8.99
CA ILE A 204 10.50 -16.88 -9.66
C ILE A 204 9.64 -16.07 -8.69
N MET A 205 9.58 -14.77 -8.94
CA MET A 205 8.63 -13.85 -8.29
C MET A 205 8.17 -12.78 -9.28
N PHE A 206 6.93 -12.34 -9.13
CA PHE A 206 6.38 -11.16 -9.80
C PHE A 206 6.36 -10.03 -8.77
N ASP A 207 7.53 -9.46 -8.49
CA ASP A 207 7.62 -8.45 -7.43
C ASP A 207 7.46 -7.02 -7.97
N THR A 208 7.52 -6.05 -7.10
CA THR A 208 7.50 -4.63 -7.46
C THR A 208 8.92 -4.08 -7.53
N LEU A 209 9.20 -3.19 -8.47
CA LEU A 209 10.54 -2.64 -8.67
C LEU A 209 11.20 -2.10 -7.39
N PRO A 210 10.49 -1.35 -6.51
CA PRO A 210 11.13 -0.77 -5.32
C PRO A 210 11.77 -1.80 -4.37
N SER A 211 11.27 -3.04 -4.35
CA SER A 211 11.87 -4.10 -3.54
C SER A 211 12.98 -4.88 -4.25
N SER A 212 12.91 -4.98 -5.57
CA SER A 212 13.77 -5.86 -6.37
C SER A 212 14.93 -5.15 -7.05
N ILE A 213 14.83 -3.83 -7.31
CA ILE A 213 15.74 -3.09 -8.17
C ILE A 213 17.22 -3.22 -7.76
N GLU A 214 17.52 -3.18 -6.47
CA GLU A 214 18.88 -3.31 -5.96
C GLU A 214 19.43 -4.74 -6.13
N HIS A 215 18.59 -5.77 -5.99
CA HIS A 215 18.98 -7.16 -6.26
C HIS A 215 19.24 -7.40 -7.75
N ILE A 216 18.46 -6.76 -8.61
CA ILE A 216 18.63 -6.83 -10.06
C ILE A 216 19.94 -6.11 -10.46
N ARG A 217 20.16 -4.89 -9.98
CA ARG A 217 21.41 -4.13 -10.25
C ARG A 217 22.67 -4.86 -9.75
N ALA A 218 22.55 -5.56 -8.63
CA ALA A 218 23.64 -6.37 -8.08
C ALA A 218 23.80 -7.73 -8.80
N GLY A 219 22.99 -8.05 -9.82
CA GLY A 219 23.03 -9.32 -10.55
C GLY A 219 22.58 -10.54 -9.73
N LYS A 220 22.01 -10.34 -8.54
CA LYS A 220 21.48 -11.41 -7.69
C LYS A 220 20.17 -11.99 -8.20
N LEU A 221 19.39 -11.21 -8.93
CA LEU A 221 18.17 -11.63 -9.61
C LEU A 221 18.24 -11.22 -11.07
N ARG A 222 17.62 -12.02 -11.94
CA ARG A 222 17.52 -11.73 -13.37
C ARG A 222 16.11 -11.26 -13.70
N PRO A 223 15.92 -10.01 -14.15
CA PRO A 223 14.63 -9.56 -14.66
C PRO A 223 14.39 -10.19 -16.02
N LEU A 224 13.18 -10.67 -16.29
CA LEU A 224 12.76 -11.20 -17.57
C LEU A 224 11.84 -10.21 -18.31
N ALA A 225 10.95 -9.54 -17.58
CA ALA A 225 10.06 -8.53 -18.14
C ALA A 225 9.48 -7.66 -17.02
N VAL A 226 9.03 -6.44 -17.35
CA VAL A 226 8.20 -5.62 -16.47
C VAL A 226 6.71 -5.93 -16.70
N THR A 227 5.88 -5.76 -15.66
CA THR A 227 4.47 -6.18 -15.69
C THR A 227 3.50 -5.09 -16.17
N ALA A 228 3.95 -3.83 -16.29
CA ALA A 228 3.15 -2.72 -16.80
C ALA A 228 3.06 -2.75 -18.32
N ALA A 229 2.14 -1.97 -18.90
CA ALA A 229 1.96 -1.83 -20.34
C ALA A 229 3.16 -1.16 -21.04
N MET A 230 3.97 -0.41 -20.31
CA MET A 230 5.16 0.28 -20.82
C MET A 230 6.40 -0.13 -20.03
N ARG A 231 7.57 -0.04 -20.68
CA ARG A 231 8.86 -0.28 -20.02
C ARG A 231 9.11 0.72 -18.89
N SER A 232 9.91 0.32 -17.93
CA SER A 232 10.33 1.18 -16.82
C SER A 232 11.59 1.95 -17.19
N GLU A 233 11.65 3.24 -16.87
CA GLU A 233 12.86 4.05 -17.00
C GLU A 233 14.02 3.51 -16.13
N ALA A 234 13.71 2.86 -15.01
CA ALA A 234 14.70 2.24 -14.13
C ALA A 234 15.31 0.95 -14.72
N LEU A 235 14.64 0.32 -15.71
CA LEU A 235 15.06 -0.90 -16.42
C LEU A 235 14.72 -0.77 -17.92
N PRO A 236 15.35 0.16 -18.68
CA PRO A 236 14.95 0.51 -20.05
C PRO A 236 15.13 -0.65 -21.05
N ASP A 237 16.06 -1.55 -20.78
CA ASP A 237 16.37 -2.70 -21.66
C ASP A 237 15.46 -3.90 -21.38
N VAL A 238 14.66 -3.89 -20.30
CA VAL A 238 13.77 -4.99 -19.92
C VAL A 238 12.41 -4.81 -20.64
N PRO A 239 11.97 -5.80 -21.45
CA PRO A 239 10.71 -5.72 -22.18
C PRO A 239 9.50 -5.79 -21.24
N THR A 240 8.29 -5.58 -21.77
CA THR A 240 7.05 -5.82 -21.04
C THR A 240 6.61 -7.29 -21.17
N VAL A 241 5.88 -7.81 -20.20
CA VAL A 241 5.23 -9.13 -20.37
C VAL A 241 4.22 -9.08 -21.51
N GLY A 242 3.56 -7.93 -21.71
CA GLY A 242 2.61 -7.67 -22.79
C GLY A 242 3.19 -7.81 -24.18
N ASP A 243 4.50 -7.59 -24.36
CA ASP A 243 5.21 -7.79 -25.64
C ASP A 243 5.16 -9.26 -26.10
N PHE A 244 4.95 -10.21 -25.18
CA PHE A 244 4.92 -11.66 -25.43
C PHE A 244 3.55 -12.28 -25.18
N LEU A 245 2.76 -11.72 -24.26
CA LEU A 245 1.47 -12.22 -23.83
C LEU A 245 0.42 -11.10 -23.89
N ALA A 246 -0.32 -11.05 -24.99
CA ALA A 246 -1.37 -10.05 -25.19
C ALA A 246 -2.40 -10.09 -24.05
N GLY A 247 -2.77 -8.90 -23.56
CA GLY A 247 -3.74 -8.75 -22.47
C GLY A 247 -3.16 -8.89 -21.06
N TYR A 248 -1.85 -9.14 -20.91
CA TYR A 248 -1.21 -9.10 -19.60
C TYR A 248 -0.82 -7.67 -19.23
N GLU A 249 -1.34 -7.20 -18.11
CA GLU A 249 -0.93 -5.95 -17.46
C GLU A 249 -1.21 -6.01 -15.96
N SER A 250 -0.21 -5.64 -15.16
CA SER A 250 -0.32 -5.59 -13.72
C SER A 250 0.56 -4.47 -13.14
N THR A 251 -0.04 -3.59 -12.32
CA THR A 251 0.66 -2.48 -11.65
C THR A 251 0.31 -2.47 -10.17
N ALA A 252 1.22 -1.95 -9.35
CA ALA A 252 1.03 -1.82 -7.92
C ALA A 252 0.90 -0.35 -7.52
N TRP A 253 0.21 -0.10 -6.41
CA TRP A 253 0.10 1.23 -5.80
C TRP A 253 0.21 1.15 -4.27
N TRP A 254 0.59 2.28 -3.66
CA TRP A 254 0.59 2.47 -2.20
C TRP A 254 -0.04 3.81 -1.83
N GLY A 255 -0.62 3.84 -0.63
CA GLY A 255 -1.23 5.03 -0.07
C GLY A 255 -1.42 4.93 1.43
N ILE A 256 -1.90 6.00 2.03
CA ILE A 256 -2.28 6.06 3.44
C ILE A 256 -3.80 6.05 3.55
N GLY A 257 -4.31 5.17 4.42
CA GLY A 257 -5.68 5.14 4.87
C GLY A 257 -5.79 5.38 6.37
N ALA A 258 -6.98 5.71 6.84
CA ALA A 258 -7.30 5.88 8.25
C ALA A 258 -8.64 5.18 8.56
N PRO A 259 -9.01 4.92 9.83
CA PRO A 259 -10.36 4.47 10.18
C PRO A 259 -11.43 5.41 9.60
N LYS A 260 -12.55 4.86 9.13
CA LYS A 260 -13.59 5.57 8.35
C LYS A 260 -14.07 6.89 8.96
N SER A 261 -14.22 6.94 10.27
CA SER A 261 -14.76 8.11 10.99
C SER A 261 -13.69 9.11 11.42
N THR A 262 -12.45 9.00 10.89
CA THR A 262 -11.39 9.98 11.17
C THR A 262 -11.84 11.37 10.70
N PRO A 263 -11.73 12.43 11.55
CA PRO A 263 -12.15 13.77 11.21
C PRO A 263 -11.57 14.28 9.90
N ALA A 264 -12.41 14.94 9.09
CA ALA A 264 -12.01 15.41 7.76
C ALA A 264 -10.82 16.39 7.79
N GLU A 265 -10.72 17.23 8.81
CA GLU A 265 -9.61 18.15 9.00
C GLU A 265 -8.27 17.42 9.22
N ILE A 266 -8.28 16.25 9.89
CA ILE A 266 -7.10 15.40 10.07
C ILE A 266 -6.71 14.75 8.75
N VAL A 267 -7.70 14.20 8.02
CA VAL A 267 -7.48 13.60 6.70
C VAL A 267 -6.87 14.62 5.73
N LEU A 268 -7.45 15.81 5.65
CA LEU A 268 -6.97 16.88 4.77
C LEU A 268 -5.58 17.39 5.17
N ARG A 269 -5.29 17.48 6.47
CA ARG A 269 -3.97 17.88 6.98
C ARG A 269 -2.91 16.86 6.58
N LEU A 270 -3.17 15.58 6.82
CA LEU A 270 -2.27 14.49 6.41
C LEU A 270 -2.07 14.45 4.89
N ASN A 271 -3.15 14.57 4.11
CA ASN A 271 -3.09 14.62 2.65
C ASN A 271 -2.19 15.75 2.17
N LYS A 272 -2.37 16.97 2.71
CA LYS A 272 -1.55 18.13 2.36
C LYS A 272 -0.07 17.88 2.62
N GLU A 273 0.29 17.35 3.80
CA GLU A 273 1.68 17.13 4.17
C GLU A 273 2.31 15.98 3.36
N ILE A 274 1.56 14.91 3.08
CA ILE A 274 2.03 13.81 2.23
C ILE A 274 2.27 14.32 0.81
N ASN A 275 1.32 15.02 0.20
CA ASN A 275 1.47 15.57 -1.15
C ASN A 275 2.63 16.58 -1.23
N ALA A 276 2.89 17.35 -0.18
CA ALA A 276 4.08 18.20 -0.09
C ALA A 276 5.37 17.38 -0.08
N GLY A 277 5.38 16.23 0.64
CA GLY A 277 6.50 15.30 0.64
C GLY A 277 6.75 14.69 -0.74
N LEU A 278 5.70 14.30 -1.44
CA LEU A 278 5.81 13.76 -2.81
C LEU A 278 6.31 14.81 -3.83
N ALA A 279 6.14 16.10 -3.52
CA ALA A 279 6.68 17.18 -4.34
C ALA A 279 8.14 17.55 -3.99
N ASP A 280 8.66 17.09 -2.84
CA ASP A 280 10.02 17.38 -2.37
C ASP A 280 11.08 16.78 -3.33
N PRO A 281 12.11 17.54 -3.73
CA PRO A 281 13.13 17.06 -4.67
C PRO A 281 13.89 15.81 -4.19
N LYS A 282 14.19 15.69 -2.90
CA LYS A 282 14.90 14.52 -2.34
C LYS A 282 14.01 13.27 -2.37
N MET A 283 12.73 13.43 -2.02
CA MET A 283 11.76 12.34 -2.10
C MET A 283 11.57 11.88 -3.54
N LYS A 284 11.45 12.81 -4.50
CA LYS A 284 11.35 12.49 -5.94
C LYS A 284 12.58 11.75 -6.45
N ALA A 285 13.78 12.21 -6.09
CA ALA A 285 15.01 11.53 -6.45
C ALA A 285 15.03 10.10 -5.91
N ARG A 286 14.66 9.92 -4.63
CA ARG A 286 14.58 8.59 -4.02
C ARG A 286 13.57 7.67 -4.71
N PHE A 287 12.40 8.20 -5.09
CA PHE A 287 11.39 7.43 -5.82
C PHE A 287 11.88 7.02 -7.22
N SER A 288 12.55 7.94 -7.93
CA SER A 288 13.14 7.64 -9.24
C SER A 288 14.19 6.52 -9.16
N GLU A 289 15.09 6.55 -8.15
CA GLU A 289 16.06 5.48 -7.89
C GLU A 289 15.38 4.11 -7.69
N LEU A 290 14.22 4.11 -7.06
CA LEU A 290 13.43 2.92 -6.78
C LEU A 290 12.53 2.48 -7.96
N GLY A 291 12.53 3.20 -9.06
CA GLY A 291 11.64 2.95 -10.20
C GLY A 291 10.17 3.19 -9.89
N VAL A 292 9.88 4.20 -9.08
CA VAL A 292 8.55 4.54 -8.58
C VAL A 292 8.12 5.91 -9.07
N VAL A 293 6.86 6.05 -9.41
CA VAL A 293 6.26 7.31 -9.83
C VAL A 293 5.43 7.88 -8.68
N PRO A 294 5.78 9.07 -8.13
CA PRO A 294 4.94 9.75 -7.14
C PRO A 294 3.55 10.04 -7.72
N ALA A 295 2.52 9.77 -6.95
CA ALA A 295 1.13 9.88 -7.41
C ALA A 295 0.25 10.72 -6.45
N PRO A 296 0.52 12.02 -6.28
CA PRO A 296 -0.26 12.87 -5.37
C PRO A 296 -1.72 12.96 -5.84
N MET A 297 -2.65 12.73 -4.92
CA MET A 297 -4.09 12.80 -5.17
C MET A 297 -4.81 13.47 -4.02
N SER A 298 -6.02 14.00 -4.31
CA SER A 298 -6.97 14.34 -3.24
C SER A 298 -7.50 13.07 -2.55
N PRO A 299 -8.01 13.16 -1.31
CA PRO A 299 -8.65 12.02 -0.66
C PRO A 299 -9.83 11.47 -1.47
N ALA A 300 -10.59 12.34 -2.15
CA ALA A 300 -11.75 11.95 -2.97
C ALA A 300 -11.32 11.17 -4.22
N ASP A 301 -10.32 11.66 -4.96
CA ASP A 301 -9.79 10.97 -6.15
C ASP A 301 -9.15 9.64 -5.78
N PHE A 302 -8.42 9.60 -4.66
CA PHE A 302 -7.84 8.37 -4.15
C PHE A 302 -8.94 7.35 -3.77
N GLY A 303 -10.03 7.81 -3.14
CA GLY A 303 -11.18 6.96 -2.83
C GLY A 303 -11.84 6.38 -4.08
N LYS A 304 -11.99 7.21 -5.13
CA LYS A 304 -12.51 6.75 -6.43
C LYS A 304 -11.58 5.71 -7.04
N MET A 305 -10.26 5.96 -7.07
CA MET A 305 -9.28 5.00 -7.58
C MET A 305 -9.34 3.67 -6.83
N ILE A 306 -9.46 3.68 -5.49
CA ILE A 306 -9.61 2.45 -4.69
C ILE A 306 -10.85 1.66 -5.11
N ALA A 307 -11.97 2.33 -5.39
CA ALA A 307 -13.19 1.66 -5.84
C ALA A 307 -13.00 1.03 -7.23
N ASP A 308 -12.43 1.78 -8.18
CA ASP A 308 -12.15 1.33 -9.55
C ASP A 308 -11.17 0.14 -9.53
N GLU A 309 -10.11 0.19 -8.73
CA GLU A 309 -9.14 -0.90 -8.55
C GLU A 309 -9.78 -2.14 -7.88
N THR A 310 -10.69 -1.96 -6.92
CA THR A 310 -11.41 -3.08 -6.31
C THR A 310 -12.27 -3.81 -7.34
N GLU A 311 -12.93 -3.09 -8.23
CA GLU A 311 -13.72 -3.69 -9.32
C GLU A 311 -12.83 -4.41 -10.32
N LYS A 312 -11.72 -3.77 -10.76
CA LYS A 312 -10.73 -4.34 -11.68
C LYS A 312 -10.19 -5.67 -11.16
N TRP A 313 -9.66 -5.66 -9.95
CA TRP A 313 -9.07 -6.87 -9.35
C TRP A 313 -10.11 -7.93 -9.02
N GLY A 314 -11.35 -7.54 -8.71
CA GLY A 314 -12.47 -8.46 -8.58
C GLY A 314 -12.75 -9.25 -9.86
N LYS A 315 -12.63 -8.61 -11.03
CA LYS A 315 -12.74 -9.28 -12.34
C LYS A 315 -11.57 -10.26 -12.56
N VAL A 316 -10.34 -9.85 -12.20
CA VAL A 316 -9.13 -10.70 -12.33
C VAL A 316 -9.23 -11.92 -11.41
N VAL A 317 -9.60 -11.75 -10.13
CA VAL A 317 -9.79 -12.86 -9.18
C VAL A 317 -10.81 -13.87 -9.70
N LYS A 318 -11.95 -13.40 -10.20
CA LYS A 318 -12.97 -14.30 -10.81
C LYS A 318 -12.46 -15.02 -12.05
N PHE A 319 -11.73 -14.30 -12.90
CA PHE A 319 -11.21 -14.84 -14.16
C PHE A 319 -10.13 -15.89 -13.93
N THR A 320 -9.24 -15.68 -12.97
CA THR A 320 -8.15 -16.60 -12.62
C THR A 320 -8.60 -17.75 -11.74
N GLY A 321 -9.77 -17.66 -11.09
CA GLY A 321 -10.26 -18.68 -10.16
C GLY A 321 -9.42 -18.84 -8.90
N ILE A 322 -8.58 -17.85 -8.57
CA ILE A 322 -7.73 -17.83 -7.37
C ILE A 322 -8.59 -17.90 -6.11
N LYS A 323 -8.16 -18.71 -5.14
CA LYS A 323 -8.78 -18.81 -3.82
C LYS A 323 -7.80 -18.39 -2.75
N ALA A 324 -8.34 -17.86 -1.64
CA ALA A 324 -7.60 -17.70 -0.40
C ALA A 324 -7.61 -19.07 0.30
N ASP A 325 -6.47 -19.76 0.31
CA ASP A 325 -6.31 -21.03 1.05
C ASP A 325 -6.15 -20.77 2.55
#